data_199ddf02f01828169a610a920087da82
#
_entry.id   199ddf02f01828169a610a920087da82
#
_cell.length_a   1.000
_cell.length_b   1.000
_cell.length_c   1.000
_cell.angle_alpha   90.00
_cell.angle_beta   90.00
_cell.angle_gamma   90.00
#
_symmetry.space_group_name_H-M   'P 1'
#
loop_
_entity.id
_entity.type
_entity.pdbx_description
1 polymer ?
#
loop_
_entity_poly.entity_id
_entity_poly.type
_entity_poly.pdbx_seq_one_letter_code
_entity_poly.pdbx_strand_id
1 'polypeptide(L)'
;MLCAHTDNRPVSSTVALMTVVDDNYTGHVEAGTAAKRILPGVSILKVSVGPMDNNAYLVTCSATGETLLIDAANDADVLIDLVRNHAPKVSLIVTSHQHFDHWQALEAVAQATGAPTAAHQIDADPLPVKPDRLLAGGDTVQIGELTFHVIHLRGHTPGSVALALNGPATGGVTQLFTGDCLFPGGLGRTIKPREFQSLFEDVKTRVFDRFGDETVVYPGHGDDTTLGAERPHLDEWRDRGW
;
A
#
# COMPACT_ATOMS: atom_id res chain seq x y z
N MET A 1 -49.36 19.90 35.12
CA MET A 1 -47.96 20.37 35.19
C MET A 1 -47.07 19.18 34.90
N LEU A 2 -46.63 19.03 33.64
CA LEU A 2 -45.64 18.01 33.27
C LEU A 2 -44.26 18.66 33.28
N CYS A 3 -43.37 18.18 34.16
CA CYS A 3 -41.96 18.56 34.11
C CYS A 3 -41.27 17.76 33.01
N ALA A 4 -40.78 18.47 31.98
CA ALA A 4 -39.88 17.90 30.99
C ALA A 4 -38.51 17.76 31.59
N HIS A 5 -37.99 16.53 31.71
CA HIS A 5 -36.60 16.25 32.02
C HIS A 5 -35.79 16.39 30.71
N THR A 6 -34.98 17.42 30.63
CA THR A 6 -33.94 17.54 29.60
C THR A 6 -32.76 16.68 30.00
N ASP A 7 -32.56 15.57 29.28
CA ASP A 7 -31.40 14.68 29.41
C ASP A 7 -30.20 15.40 28.78
N ASN A 8 -29.37 16.01 29.64
CA ASN A 8 -28.16 16.73 29.27
C ASN A 8 -26.96 15.79 29.44
N ARG A 9 -26.82 14.78 28.57
CA ARG A 9 -25.61 13.95 28.54
C ARG A 9 -24.50 14.74 27.87
N PRO A 10 -23.30 14.84 28.47
CA PRO A 10 -22.17 15.47 27.81
C PRO A 10 -21.77 14.63 26.60
N VAL A 11 -21.74 15.28 25.43
CA VAL A 11 -21.10 14.72 24.25
C VAL A 11 -19.62 14.57 24.59
N SER A 12 -19.17 13.33 24.78
CA SER A 12 -17.74 13.02 24.93
C SER A 12 -17.06 13.43 23.64
N SER A 13 -16.39 14.57 23.64
CA SER A 13 -15.43 14.93 22.58
C SER A 13 -14.22 14.01 22.75
N THR A 14 -14.24 12.88 22.08
CA THR A 14 -13.03 12.08 21.87
C THR A 14 -12.10 12.97 21.05
N VAL A 15 -11.09 13.55 21.71
CA VAL A 15 -9.96 14.20 21.01
C VAL A 15 -9.32 13.07 20.20
N ALA A 16 -9.51 13.08 18.89
CA ALA A 16 -8.81 12.17 18.01
C ALA A 16 -7.32 12.45 18.21
N LEU A 17 -6.59 11.45 18.72
CA LEU A 17 -5.13 11.50 18.79
C LEU A 17 -4.66 11.57 17.34
N MET A 18 -4.14 12.73 16.91
CA MET A 18 -3.52 12.89 15.59
C MET A 18 -2.35 11.92 15.49
N THR A 19 -2.33 11.13 14.43
CA THR A 19 -1.22 10.22 14.15
C THR A 19 0.04 11.05 13.92
N VAL A 20 1.08 10.79 14.71
CA VAL A 20 2.37 11.48 14.58
C VAL A 20 3.08 10.98 13.32
N VAL A 21 3.49 11.90 12.47
CA VAL A 21 4.29 11.60 11.26
C VAL A 21 5.73 11.99 11.52
N ASP A 22 6.65 11.02 11.43
CA ASP A 22 8.09 11.24 11.52
C ASP A 22 8.66 11.58 10.13
N ASP A 23 9.40 12.69 10.05
CA ASP A 23 10.11 13.07 8.81
C ASP A 23 11.46 12.34 8.66
N ASN A 24 11.91 11.62 9.68
CA ASN A 24 13.11 10.77 9.63
C ASN A 24 12.75 9.37 9.14
N TYR A 25 12.59 9.20 7.84
CA TYR A 25 12.20 7.93 7.24
C TYR A 25 13.34 6.92 7.21
N THR A 26 13.20 5.83 7.95
CA THR A 26 14.20 4.74 8.05
C THR A 26 13.81 3.47 7.29
N GLY A 27 12.56 3.38 6.82
CA GLY A 27 11.95 2.16 6.26
C GLY A 27 11.20 1.32 7.29
N HIS A 28 11.52 1.51 8.57
CA HIS A 28 10.76 0.96 9.70
C HIS A 28 9.73 1.97 10.19
N VAL A 29 8.52 1.51 10.52
CA VAL A 29 7.45 2.31 11.11
C VAL A 29 6.81 1.52 12.24
N GLU A 30 6.86 2.05 13.45
CA GLU A 30 6.22 1.44 14.62
C GLU A 30 4.70 1.36 14.45
N ALA A 31 4.09 0.30 14.98
CA ALA A 31 2.64 0.10 14.91
C ALA A 31 1.86 1.33 15.40
N GLY A 32 0.91 1.79 14.60
CA GLY A 32 0.08 2.98 14.90
C GLY A 32 0.77 4.32 14.68
N THR A 33 1.99 4.34 14.09
CA THR A 33 2.71 5.56 13.71
C THR A 33 2.86 5.67 12.20
N ALA A 34 3.34 6.81 11.73
CA ALA A 34 3.60 7.06 10.32
C ALA A 34 4.97 7.73 10.13
N ALA A 35 5.61 7.46 8.99
CA ALA A 35 6.83 8.15 8.59
C ALA A 35 6.75 8.62 7.14
N LYS A 36 7.41 9.72 6.82
CA LYS A 36 7.33 10.38 5.52
C LYS A 36 8.69 10.49 4.85
N ARG A 37 8.81 9.92 3.65
CA ARG A 37 9.94 10.10 2.74
C ARG A 37 9.62 11.19 1.72
N ILE A 38 10.54 12.13 1.51
CA ILE A 38 10.43 13.18 0.50
C ILE A 38 11.46 12.93 -0.59
N LEU A 39 11.00 12.86 -1.83
CA LEU A 39 11.79 12.72 -3.04
C LEU A 39 11.56 13.93 -3.97
N PRO A 40 12.33 14.13 -5.05
CA PRO A 40 12.27 15.35 -5.84
C PRO A 40 10.88 15.79 -6.33
N GLY A 41 10.01 14.83 -6.71
CA GLY A 41 8.67 15.12 -7.23
C GLY A 41 7.56 14.32 -6.57
N VAL A 42 7.86 13.57 -5.50
CA VAL A 42 6.88 12.72 -4.81
C VAL A 42 7.18 12.66 -3.31
N SER A 43 6.15 12.61 -2.49
CA SER A 43 6.27 12.22 -1.08
C SER A 43 5.55 10.88 -0.86
N ILE A 44 6.17 10.03 -0.04
CA ILE A 44 5.65 8.72 0.35
C ILE A 44 5.48 8.74 1.86
N LEU A 45 4.24 8.68 2.32
CA LEU A 45 3.91 8.50 3.72
C LEU A 45 3.52 7.03 3.92
N LYS A 46 4.27 6.34 4.77
CA LYS A 46 4.02 4.98 5.21
C LYS A 46 3.41 5.03 6.60
N VAL A 47 2.35 4.26 6.82
CA VAL A 47 1.74 4.09 8.14
C VAL A 47 1.55 2.61 8.41
N SER A 48 1.86 2.19 9.63
CA SER A 48 1.55 0.84 10.11
C SER A 48 0.20 0.85 10.81
N VAL A 49 -0.73 0.03 10.36
CA VAL A 49 -2.11 -0.07 10.84
C VAL A 49 -2.51 -1.50 11.18
N GLY A 50 -3.44 -1.63 12.12
CA GLY A 50 -3.99 -2.92 12.52
C GLY A 50 -3.04 -3.82 13.30
N PRO A 51 -3.55 -4.97 13.76
CA PRO A 51 -2.80 -5.87 14.65
C PRO A 51 -1.76 -6.74 13.93
N MET A 52 -1.72 -6.69 12.59
CA MET A 52 -0.80 -7.48 11.77
C MET A 52 0.30 -6.63 11.13
N ASP A 53 0.47 -5.39 11.60
CA ASP A 53 1.52 -4.48 11.12
C ASP A 53 1.41 -4.19 9.63
N ASN A 54 0.16 -4.03 9.14
CA ASN A 54 -0.11 -3.74 7.75
C ASN A 54 0.39 -2.35 7.36
N ASN A 55 1.03 -2.25 6.24
CA ASN A 55 1.45 -0.98 5.67
C ASN A 55 0.36 -0.40 4.75
N ALA A 56 -0.03 0.84 4.99
CA ALA A 56 -0.75 1.66 4.03
C ALA A 56 0.17 2.79 3.55
N TYR A 57 0.07 3.15 2.27
CA TYR A 57 0.93 4.16 1.68
C TYR A 57 0.13 5.29 1.04
N LEU A 58 0.43 6.54 1.42
CA LEU A 58 -0.05 7.74 0.73
C LEU A 58 1.08 8.28 -0.14
N VAL A 59 0.95 8.13 -1.46
CA VAL A 59 1.96 8.55 -2.43
C VAL A 59 1.47 9.78 -3.17
N THR A 60 2.03 10.94 -2.84
CA THR A 60 1.54 12.25 -3.27
C THR A 60 2.46 12.88 -4.31
N CYS A 61 1.90 13.26 -5.45
CA CYS A 61 2.57 14.07 -6.47
C CYS A 61 2.84 15.48 -5.92
N SER A 62 4.11 15.89 -5.83
CA SER A 62 4.47 17.21 -5.30
C SER A 62 3.98 18.37 -6.16
N ALA A 63 3.84 18.16 -7.48
CA ALA A 63 3.41 19.20 -8.42
C ALA A 63 1.90 19.48 -8.35
N THR A 64 1.07 18.45 -8.10
CA THR A 64 -0.40 18.59 -8.21
C THR A 64 -1.13 18.38 -6.88
N GLY A 65 -0.46 17.82 -5.87
CA GLY A 65 -1.08 17.41 -4.62
C GLY A 65 -1.98 16.18 -4.73
N GLU A 66 -2.08 15.58 -5.92
CA GLU A 66 -2.84 14.34 -6.12
C GLU A 66 -2.14 13.17 -5.45
N THR A 67 -2.92 12.31 -4.80
CA THR A 67 -2.42 11.22 -3.98
C THR A 67 -3.02 9.89 -4.40
N LEU A 68 -2.17 8.88 -4.49
CA LEU A 68 -2.53 7.47 -4.50
C LEU A 68 -2.51 6.93 -3.08
N LEU A 69 -3.59 6.32 -2.63
CA LEU A 69 -3.57 5.46 -1.46
C LEU A 69 -3.41 4.00 -1.91
N ILE A 70 -2.41 3.31 -1.40
CA ILE A 70 -2.18 1.88 -1.61
C ILE A 70 -2.52 1.16 -0.32
N ASP A 71 -3.46 0.23 -0.38
CA ASP A 71 -4.02 -0.57 0.71
C ASP A 71 -4.64 0.25 1.85
N ALA A 72 -5.94 0.48 1.78
CA ALA A 72 -6.72 0.95 2.92
C ALA A 72 -6.92 -0.22 3.92
N ALA A 73 -5.80 -0.63 4.53
CA ALA A 73 -5.65 -1.91 5.19
C ALA A 73 -6.50 -2.05 6.46
N ASN A 74 -6.31 -1.14 7.43
CA ASN A 74 -7.02 -1.19 8.72
C ASN A 74 -7.11 0.23 9.31
N ASP A 75 -7.64 0.36 10.54
CA ASP A 75 -7.72 1.60 11.33
C ASP A 75 -8.24 2.79 10.50
N ALA A 76 -9.46 2.67 9.99
CA ALA A 76 -10.07 3.65 9.09
C ALA A 76 -9.96 5.10 9.60
N ASP A 77 -10.15 5.33 10.91
CA ASP A 77 -10.06 6.65 11.51
C ASP A 77 -8.65 7.23 11.40
N VAL A 78 -7.61 6.40 11.58
CA VAL A 78 -6.19 6.78 11.40
C VAL A 78 -5.92 7.17 9.94
N LEU A 79 -6.35 6.36 8.99
CA LEU A 79 -6.16 6.64 7.56
C LEU A 79 -6.92 7.88 7.12
N ILE A 80 -8.16 8.08 7.58
CA ILE A 80 -8.96 9.28 7.27
C ILE A 80 -8.32 10.53 7.87
N ASP A 81 -7.78 10.47 9.08
CA ASP A 81 -7.06 11.58 9.69
C ASP A 81 -5.79 11.92 8.91
N LEU A 82 -4.97 10.93 8.54
CA LEU A 82 -3.78 11.13 7.72
C LEU A 82 -4.11 11.71 6.35
N VAL A 83 -5.18 11.23 5.69
CA VAL A 83 -5.65 11.79 4.41
C VAL A 83 -6.00 13.26 4.56
N ARG A 84 -6.79 13.62 5.57
CA ARG A 84 -7.22 15.01 5.80
C ARG A 84 -6.06 15.96 6.03
N ASN A 85 -5.05 15.51 6.75
CA ASN A 85 -3.92 16.35 7.17
C ASN A 85 -2.76 16.35 6.16
N HIS A 86 -2.54 15.27 5.42
CA HIS A 86 -1.35 15.08 4.59
C HIS A 86 -1.63 14.83 3.10
N ALA A 87 -2.84 14.40 2.75
CA ALA A 87 -3.19 14.01 1.38
C ALA A 87 -4.65 14.36 1.03
N PRO A 88 -5.05 15.65 1.09
CA PRO A 88 -6.46 16.05 0.96
C PRO A 88 -7.06 15.77 -0.43
N LYS A 89 -6.25 15.40 -1.42
CA LYS A 89 -6.67 15.09 -2.78
C LYS A 89 -6.32 13.64 -3.14
N VAL A 90 -6.99 12.66 -2.51
CA VAL A 90 -6.87 11.25 -2.91
C VAL A 90 -7.58 11.06 -4.25
N SER A 91 -6.82 10.72 -5.29
CA SER A 91 -7.32 10.56 -6.66
C SER A 91 -7.67 9.12 -6.99
N LEU A 92 -7.09 8.15 -6.26
CA LEU A 92 -7.36 6.72 -6.42
C LEU A 92 -6.95 5.97 -5.15
N ILE A 93 -7.70 4.92 -4.82
CA ILE A 93 -7.33 3.91 -3.81
C ILE A 93 -7.08 2.60 -4.55
N VAL A 94 -5.87 2.06 -4.49
CA VAL A 94 -5.53 0.75 -5.06
C VAL A 94 -5.43 -0.27 -3.94
N THR A 95 -6.13 -1.40 -4.08
CA THR A 95 -5.93 -2.59 -3.25
C THR A 95 -4.98 -3.54 -3.96
N SER A 96 -3.85 -3.84 -3.32
CA SER A 96 -2.78 -4.66 -3.90
C SER A 96 -3.21 -6.10 -4.16
N HIS A 97 -4.05 -6.68 -3.28
CA HIS A 97 -4.56 -8.05 -3.42
C HIS A 97 -5.78 -8.29 -2.52
N GLN A 98 -6.39 -9.48 -2.65
CA GLN A 98 -7.70 -9.79 -2.06
C GLN A 98 -7.72 -10.13 -0.56
N HIS A 99 -6.60 -10.25 0.14
CA HIS A 99 -6.61 -10.62 1.55
C HIS A 99 -7.25 -9.52 2.40
N PHE A 100 -8.06 -9.96 3.37
CA PHE A 100 -8.96 -9.09 4.15
C PHE A 100 -8.23 -7.99 4.93
N ASP A 101 -7.02 -8.23 5.35
CA ASP A 101 -6.20 -7.31 6.12
C ASP A 101 -5.64 -6.14 5.28
N HIS A 102 -5.76 -6.17 3.94
CA HIS A 102 -5.38 -5.09 3.04
C HIS A 102 -6.53 -4.16 2.64
N TRP A 103 -7.76 -4.44 3.08
CA TRP A 103 -8.93 -3.67 2.66
C TRP A 103 -10.00 -3.46 3.75
N GLN A 104 -9.72 -3.75 5.02
CA GLN A 104 -10.72 -3.59 6.09
C GLN A 104 -11.24 -2.16 6.23
N ALA A 105 -10.40 -1.15 5.95
CA ALA A 105 -10.77 0.25 5.99
C ALA A 105 -11.27 0.79 4.62
N LEU A 106 -11.25 0.00 3.55
CA LEU A 106 -11.48 0.45 2.18
C LEU A 106 -12.83 1.17 2.02
N GLU A 107 -13.91 0.59 2.50
CA GLU A 107 -15.25 1.18 2.37
C GLU A 107 -15.34 2.53 3.08
N ALA A 108 -14.86 2.61 4.32
CA ALA A 108 -14.92 3.83 5.12
C ALA A 108 -14.04 4.94 4.52
N VAL A 109 -12.83 4.60 4.06
CA VAL A 109 -11.89 5.56 3.47
C VAL A 109 -12.40 6.02 2.10
N ALA A 110 -12.90 5.14 1.25
CA ALA A 110 -13.48 5.50 -0.04
C ALA A 110 -14.70 6.42 0.15
N GLN A 111 -15.56 6.12 1.10
CA GLN A 111 -16.72 6.98 1.43
C GLN A 111 -16.28 8.35 1.96
N ALA A 112 -15.28 8.41 2.83
CA ALA A 112 -14.81 9.67 3.43
C ALA A 112 -14.08 10.57 2.44
N THR A 113 -13.40 10.00 1.44
CA THR A 113 -12.61 10.73 0.44
C THR A 113 -13.37 11.02 -0.85
N GLY A 114 -14.37 10.19 -1.16
CA GLY A 114 -15.02 10.17 -2.48
C GLY A 114 -14.09 9.67 -3.60
N ALA A 115 -12.94 9.11 -3.26
CA ALA A 115 -11.98 8.62 -4.24
C ALA A 115 -12.45 7.31 -4.89
N PRO A 116 -12.27 7.16 -6.21
CA PRO A 116 -12.50 5.89 -6.89
C PRO A 116 -11.54 4.81 -6.38
N THR A 117 -11.95 3.55 -6.55
CA THR A 117 -11.18 2.39 -6.12
C THR A 117 -10.70 1.54 -7.30
N ALA A 118 -9.57 0.86 -7.15
CA ALA A 118 -9.04 -0.03 -8.16
C ALA A 118 -8.42 -1.29 -7.53
N ALA A 119 -8.53 -2.40 -8.23
CA ALA A 119 -7.87 -3.66 -7.89
C ALA A 119 -7.70 -4.51 -9.15
N HIS A 120 -6.85 -5.52 -9.08
CA HIS A 120 -6.72 -6.47 -10.18
C HIS A 120 -8.04 -7.25 -10.37
N GLN A 121 -8.43 -7.45 -11.64
CA GLN A 121 -9.71 -8.08 -11.97
C GLN A 121 -9.95 -9.45 -11.32
N ILE A 122 -8.89 -10.23 -11.08
CA ILE A 122 -9.01 -11.57 -10.48
C ILE A 122 -9.24 -11.50 -8.96
N ASP A 123 -8.73 -10.48 -8.30
CA ASP A 123 -8.84 -10.28 -6.85
C ASP A 123 -9.97 -9.31 -6.45
N ALA A 124 -10.79 -8.87 -7.42
CA ALA A 124 -11.81 -7.86 -7.18
C ALA A 124 -13.06 -8.37 -6.42
N ASP A 125 -13.44 -9.63 -6.63
CA ASP A 125 -14.71 -10.17 -6.12
C ASP A 125 -14.80 -10.21 -4.58
N PRO A 126 -13.75 -10.55 -3.81
CA PRO A 126 -13.82 -10.58 -2.35
C PRO A 126 -13.83 -9.19 -1.68
N LEU A 127 -13.55 -8.11 -2.41
CA LEU A 127 -13.45 -6.77 -1.83
C LEU A 127 -14.80 -6.24 -1.36
N PRO A 128 -14.86 -5.47 -0.25
CA PRO A 128 -16.11 -4.94 0.30
C PRO A 128 -16.74 -3.88 -0.59
N VAL A 129 -15.93 -3.24 -1.45
CA VAL A 129 -16.37 -2.26 -2.44
C VAL A 129 -15.98 -2.78 -3.81
N LYS A 130 -16.94 -2.82 -4.73
CA LYS A 130 -16.64 -3.17 -6.12
C LYS A 130 -15.72 -2.11 -6.72
N PRO A 131 -14.54 -2.49 -7.23
CA PRO A 131 -13.62 -1.52 -7.82
C PRO A 131 -14.23 -0.77 -9.01
N ASP A 132 -14.05 0.55 -9.02
CA ASP A 132 -14.45 1.42 -10.14
C ASP A 132 -13.58 1.15 -11.37
N ARG A 133 -12.32 0.73 -11.13
CA ARG A 133 -11.36 0.40 -12.17
C ARG A 133 -10.75 -0.98 -11.93
N LEU A 134 -10.83 -1.83 -12.93
CA LEU A 134 -10.12 -3.12 -12.93
C LEU A 134 -8.73 -2.94 -13.54
N LEU A 135 -7.72 -3.47 -12.86
CA LEU A 135 -6.32 -3.44 -13.27
C LEU A 135 -5.88 -4.78 -13.86
N ALA A 136 -4.91 -4.73 -14.76
CA ALA A 136 -4.20 -5.87 -15.30
C ALA A 136 -2.70 -5.60 -15.37
N GLY A 137 -1.89 -6.66 -15.45
CA GLY A 137 -0.44 -6.50 -15.63
C GLY A 137 -0.12 -5.77 -16.93
N GLY A 138 0.76 -4.76 -16.85
CA GLY A 138 1.13 -3.88 -17.96
C GLY A 138 0.32 -2.59 -18.04
N ASP A 139 -0.76 -2.45 -17.25
CA ASP A 139 -1.47 -1.18 -17.14
C ASP A 139 -0.61 -0.11 -16.49
N THR A 140 -1.06 1.14 -16.63
CA THR A 140 -0.51 2.29 -15.91
C THR A 140 -1.59 2.99 -15.09
N VAL A 141 -1.20 3.51 -13.93
CA VAL A 141 -2.02 4.38 -13.08
C VAL A 141 -1.39 5.76 -13.05
N GLN A 142 -2.15 6.78 -13.46
CA GLN A 142 -1.70 8.16 -13.48
C GLN A 142 -2.23 8.90 -12.25
N ILE A 143 -1.34 9.55 -11.48
CA ILE A 143 -1.66 10.37 -10.31
C ILE A 143 -0.91 11.69 -10.45
N GLY A 144 -1.61 12.73 -10.85
CA GLY A 144 -0.96 13.97 -11.25
C GLY A 144 0.07 13.72 -12.35
N GLU A 145 1.33 14.06 -12.09
CA GLU A 145 2.45 13.83 -13.00
C GLU A 145 3.15 12.48 -12.79
N LEU A 146 2.70 11.69 -11.81
CA LEU A 146 3.29 10.38 -11.50
C LEU A 146 2.62 9.28 -12.33
N THR A 147 3.43 8.41 -12.92
CA THR A 147 2.96 7.22 -13.65
C THR A 147 3.44 5.96 -12.93
N PHE A 148 2.49 5.20 -12.41
CA PHE A 148 2.75 3.89 -11.80
C PHE A 148 2.52 2.79 -12.84
N HIS A 149 3.46 1.86 -12.96
CA HIS A 149 3.32 0.67 -13.78
C HIS A 149 2.80 -0.50 -12.94
N VAL A 150 1.74 -1.14 -13.41
CA VAL A 150 1.11 -2.28 -12.74
C VAL A 150 1.83 -3.56 -13.13
N ILE A 151 2.34 -4.29 -12.15
CA ILE A 151 3.04 -5.56 -12.32
C ILE A 151 2.20 -6.65 -11.67
N HIS A 152 1.65 -7.56 -12.46
CA HIS A 152 0.90 -8.71 -11.94
C HIS A 152 1.86 -9.80 -11.45
N LEU A 153 1.77 -10.17 -10.16
CA LEU A 153 2.63 -11.15 -9.50
C LEU A 153 1.76 -12.26 -8.89
N ARG A 154 1.64 -13.39 -9.61
CA ARG A 154 0.74 -14.48 -9.24
C ARG A 154 1.35 -15.43 -8.23
N GLY A 155 0.62 -15.79 -7.20
CA GLY A 155 1.00 -16.87 -6.28
C GLY A 155 0.60 -16.63 -4.84
N HIS A 156 0.93 -15.48 -4.24
CA HIS A 156 0.41 -15.10 -2.94
C HIS A 156 -1.13 -15.02 -2.99
N THR A 157 -1.65 -14.27 -3.94
CA THR A 157 -3.02 -14.42 -4.44
C THR A 157 -3.02 -14.54 -5.97
N PRO A 158 -4.13 -14.95 -6.61
CA PRO A 158 -4.20 -15.02 -8.06
C PRO A 158 -4.04 -13.68 -8.77
N GLY A 159 -4.47 -12.58 -8.13
CA GLY A 159 -4.50 -11.24 -8.71
C GLY A 159 -3.60 -10.22 -8.02
N SER A 160 -2.61 -10.64 -7.22
CA SER A 160 -1.69 -9.70 -6.59
C SER A 160 -0.98 -8.80 -7.60
N VAL A 161 -0.91 -7.50 -7.29
CA VAL A 161 -0.19 -6.52 -8.09
C VAL A 161 0.87 -5.79 -7.27
N ALA A 162 1.99 -5.51 -7.91
CA ALA A 162 2.93 -4.50 -7.47
C ALA A 162 2.79 -3.23 -8.32
N LEU A 163 3.12 -2.08 -7.74
CA LEU A 163 3.11 -0.80 -8.42
C LEU A 163 4.54 -0.24 -8.44
N ALA A 164 5.07 0.01 -9.63
CA ALA A 164 6.41 0.58 -9.80
C ALA A 164 6.30 2.06 -10.23
N LEU A 165 6.91 2.94 -9.46
CA LEU A 165 7.09 4.35 -9.76
C LEU A 165 8.56 4.63 -10.02
N ASN A 166 8.89 5.18 -11.19
CA ASN A 166 10.26 5.53 -11.55
C ASN A 166 10.30 6.88 -12.28
N GLY A 167 11.51 7.35 -12.58
CA GLY A 167 11.72 8.56 -13.35
C GLY A 167 12.20 9.76 -12.52
N PRO A 168 12.09 10.99 -13.07
CA PRO A 168 12.64 12.18 -12.41
C PRO A 168 12.03 12.48 -11.04
N ALA A 169 10.75 12.19 -10.84
CA ALA A 169 10.06 12.43 -9.58
C ALA A 169 10.65 11.63 -8.40
N THR A 170 11.26 10.49 -8.69
CA THR A 170 11.90 9.62 -7.68
C THR A 170 13.42 9.82 -7.60
N GLY A 171 13.97 10.81 -8.31
CA GLY A 171 15.42 10.98 -8.43
C GLY A 171 16.10 9.89 -9.24
N GLY A 172 15.36 9.18 -10.10
CA GLY A 172 15.86 8.08 -10.94
C GLY A 172 15.87 6.70 -10.25
N VAL A 173 15.58 6.64 -8.95
CA VAL A 173 15.49 5.36 -8.19
C VAL A 173 14.06 4.84 -8.21
N THR A 174 13.85 3.61 -8.66
CA THR A 174 12.51 2.99 -8.66
C THR A 174 12.00 2.80 -7.25
N GLN A 175 10.74 3.18 -7.02
CA GLN A 175 9.98 2.93 -5.81
C GLN A 175 8.94 1.84 -6.13
N LEU A 176 9.05 0.67 -5.50
CA LEU A 176 8.27 -0.52 -5.82
C LEU A 176 7.41 -0.93 -4.63
N PHE A 177 6.10 -0.78 -4.75
CA PHE A 177 5.10 -1.19 -3.75
C PHE A 177 4.65 -2.61 -4.10
N THR A 178 5.01 -3.59 -3.28
CA THR A 178 4.91 -5.01 -3.62
C THR A 178 3.69 -5.72 -3.04
N GLY A 179 2.91 -5.03 -2.17
CA GLY A 179 1.95 -5.76 -1.35
C GLY A 179 2.65 -6.95 -0.70
N ASP A 180 2.01 -8.09 -0.70
CA ASP A 180 2.53 -9.30 -0.06
C ASP A 180 3.30 -10.24 -1.02
N CYS A 181 3.89 -9.68 -2.09
CA CYS A 181 4.66 -10.51 -3.02
C CYS A 181 6.14 -10.63 -2.68
N LEU A 182 6.73 -9.57 -2.11
CA LEU A 182 8.16 -9.51 -1.78
C LEU A 182 8.37 -8.72 -0.50
N PHE A 183 9.13 -9.31 0.42
CA PHE A 183 9.48 -8.79 1.74
C PHE A 183 10.99 -8.84 1.98
N PRO A 184 11.51 -8.18 3.01
CA PRO A 184 12.83 -8.50 3.53
C PRO A 184 12.95 -10.00 3.84
N GLY A 185 13.93 -10.66 3.21
CA GLY A 185 14.24 -12.07 3.45
C GLY A 185 13.36 -13.09 2.75
N GLY A 186 12.40 -12.69 1.87
CA GLY A 186 11.63 -13.67 1.13
C GLY A 186 10.40 -13.20 0.38
N LEU A 187 9.70 -14.16 -0.16
CA LEU A 187 8.42 -13.97 -0.84
C LEU A 187 7.25 -14.12 0.13
N GLY A 188 6.11 -13.56 -0.26
CA GLY A 188 4.87 -13.73 0.47
C GLY A 188 4.43 -15.19 0.56
N ARG A 189 3.73 -15.49 1.65
CA ARG A 189 3.26 -16.84 1.93
C ARG A 189 2.39 -17.37 0.79
N THR A 190 2.64 -18.62 0.40
CA THR A 190 1.81 -19.39 -0.52
C THR A 190 1.33 -20.68 0.15
N ILE A 191 0.23 -21.26 -0.34
CA ILE A 191 -0.35 -22.49 0.26
C ILE A 191 0.15 -23.74 -0.47
N LYS A 192 0.37 -23.64 -1.79
CA LYS A 192 0.73 -24.78 -2.64
C LYS A 192 2.08 -24.54 -3.31
N PRO A 193 2.88 -25.61 -3.54
CA PRO A 193 4.17 -25.49 -4.21
C PRO A 193 4.10 -24.80 -5.58
N ARG A 194 3.03 -25.03 -6.35
CA ARG A 194 2.83 -24.38 -7.65
C ARG A 194 2.59 -22.86 -7.53
N GLU A 195 1.99 -22.42 -6.43
CA GLU A 195 1.75 -21.00 -6.15
C GLU A 195 3.07 -20.32 -5.82
N PHE A 196 3.91 -20.97 -5.00
CA PHE A 196 5.28 -20.51 -4.76
C PHE A 196 6.08 -20.40 -6.07
N GLN A 197 6.08 -21.45 -6.89
CA GLN A 197 6.78 -21.42 -8.18
C GLN A 197 6.31 -20.25 -9.06
N SER A 198 4.98 -20.03 -9.12
CA SER A 198 4.43 -18.93 -9.89
C SER A 198 4.89 -17.58 -9.36
N LEU A 199 4.86 -17.38 -8.04
CA LEU A 199 5.30 -16.13 -7.40
C LEU A 199 6.79 -15.91 -7.59
N PHE A 200 7.61 -16.93 -7.38
CA PHE A 200 9.04 -16.86 -7.56
C PHE A 200 9.43 -16.48 -8.99
N GLU A 201 8.85 -17.15 -10.00
CA GLU A 201 9.11 -16.86 -11.41
C GLU A 201 8.63 -15.47 -11.82
N ASP A 202 7.44 -15.04 -11.36
CA ASP A 202 6.93 -13.70 -11.65
C ASP A 202 7.80 -12.62 -10.98
N VAL A 203 8.17 -12.77 -9.71
CA VAL A 203 9.04 -11.82 -8.99
C VAL A 203 10.43 -11.79 -9.62
N LYS A 204 11.02 -12.96 -9.93
CA LYS A 204 12.31 -13.02 -10.61
C LYS A 204 12.28 -12.30 -11.95
N THR A 205 11.37 -12.68 -12.85
CA THR A 205 11.40 -12.21 -14.25
C THR A 205 10.81 -10.83 -14.45
N ARG A 206 9.85 -10.40 -13.62
CA ARG A 206 9.14 -9.12 -13.75
C ARG A 206 9.65 -8.05 -12.80
N VAL A 207 10.40 -8.43 -11.75
CA VAL A 207 10.98 -7.50 -10.79
C VAL A 207 12.51 -7.56 -10.83
N PHE A 208 13.14 -8.65 -10.40
CA PHE A 208 14.60 -8.72 -10.29
C PHE A 208 15.33 -8.59 -11.63
N ASP A 209 14.80 -9.18 -12.71
CA ASP A 209 15.39 -9.09 -14.06
C ASP A 209 15.08 -7.74 -14.76
N ARG A 210 14.26 -6.86 -14.16
CA ARG A 210 13.82 -5.58 -14.75
C ARG A 210 14.35 -4.35 -14.04
N PHE A 211 14.58 -4.43 -12.74
CA PHE A 211 14.95 -3.28 -11.92
C PHE A 211 16.34 -3.48 -11.28
N GLY A 212 17.04 -2.37 -11.10
CA GLY A 212 18.39 -2.34 -10.50
C GLY A 212 18.36 -2.54 -8.97
N ASP A 213 19.53 -2.77 -8.41
CA ASP A 213 19.73 -3.06 -7.00
C ASP A 213 19.33 -1.92 -6.05
N GLU A 214 19.36 -0.68 -6.55
CA GLU A 214 18.95 0.53 -5.82
C GLU A 214 17.44 0.65 -5.61
N THR A 215 16.64 -0.17 -6.31
CA THR A 215 15.17 -0.15 -6.20
C THR A 215 14.73 -0.36 -4.76
N VAL A 216 13.97 0.58 -4.24
CA VAL A 216 13.38 0.49 -2.89
C VAL A 216 12.09 -0.31 -2.96
N VAL A 217 11.93 -1.26 -2.06
CA VAL A 217 10.78 -2.16 -1.94
C VAL A 217 9.96 -1.78 -0.72
N TYR A 218 8.67 -1.54 -0.93
CA TYR A 218 7.66 -1.19 0.07
C TYR A 218 6.65 -2.34 0.17
N PRO A 219 6.80 -3.24 1.15
CA PRO A 219 5.92 -4.40 1.30
C PRO A 219 4.59 -4.08 1.97
N GLY A 220 3.67 -5.03 1.94
CA GLY A 220 2.37 -4.93 2.60
C GLY A 220 2.43 -4.97 4.13
N HIS A 221 3.53 -5.43 4.72
CA HIS A 221 3.77 -5.48 6.17
C HIS A 221 5.24 -5.19 6.50
N GLY A 222 5.48 -4.68 7.70
CA GLY A 222 6.82 -4.55 8.26
C GLY A 222 7.73 -3.58 7.51
N ASP A 223 9.01 -3.92 7.46
CA ASP A 223 10.07 -3.02 7.01
C ASP A 223 10.25 -2.97 5.50
N ASP A 224 10.78 -1.84 5.01
CA ASP A 224 11.23 -1.71 3.64
C ASP A 224 12.54 -2.49 3.41
N THR A 225 12.83 -2.78 2.13
CA THR A 225 14.11 -3.34 1.70
C THR A 225 14.54 -2.76 0.34
N THR A 226 15.59 -3.32 -0.26
CA THR A 226 16.02 -3.01 -1.62
C THR A 226 16.20 -4.30 -2.42
N LEU A 227 16.08 -4.23 -3.75
CA LEU A 227 16.36 -5.40 -4.57
C LEU A 227 17.81 -5.87 -4.44
N GLY A 228 18.74 -4.95 -4.17
CA GLY A 228 20.15 -5.31 -3.95
C GLY A 228 20.38 -6.12 -2.67
N ALA A 229 19.62 -5.85 -1.61
CA ALA A 229 19.68 -6.64 -0.39
C ALA A 229 19.11 -8.06 -0.58
N GLU A 230 18.06 -8.19 -1.39
CA GLU A 230 17.33 -9.45 -1.55
C GLU A 230 17.86 -10.34 -2.70
N ARG A 231 18.41 -9.76 -3.75
CA ARG A 231 18.91 -10.49 -4.94
C ARG A 231 19.86 -11.62 -4.64
N PRO A 232 20.83 -11.51 -3.71
CA PRO A 232 21.75 -12.61 -3.39
C PRO A 232 21.05 -13.86 -2.84
N HIS A 233 19.81 -13.73 -2.34
CA HIS A 233 19.06 -14.79 -1.68
C HIS A 233 18.11 -15.56 -2.60
N LEU A 234 17.99 -15.19 -3.88
CA LEU A 234 17.05 -15.81 -4.82
C LEU A 234 17.21 -17.33 -4.95
N ASP A 235 18.46 -17.82 -5.02
CA ASP A 235 18.72 -19.26 -5.10
C ASP A 235 18.33 -19.99 -3.82
N GLU A 236 18.61 -19.38 -2.66
CA GLU A 236 18.18 -19.90 -1.36
C GLU A 236 16.64 -20.00 -1.27
N TRP A 237 15.92 -18.94 -1.70
CA TRP A 237 14.45 -18.95 -1.67
C TRP A 237 13.88 -20.03 -2.59
N ARG A 238 14.43 -20.18 -3.81
CA ARG A 238 14.01 -21.23 -4.74
C ARG A 238 14.20 -22.62 -4.13
N ASP A 239 15.35 -22.88 -3.52
CA ASP A 239 15.71 -24.19 -2.97
C ASP A 239 14.89 -24.50 -1.69
N ARG A 240 14.55 -23.47 -0.92
CA ARG A 240 13.69 -23.55 0.26
C ARG A 240 12.22 -23.84 -0.11
N GLY A 241 11.72 -23.22 -1.19
CA GLY A 241 10.38 -23.48 -1.74
C GLY A 241 9.23 -22.83 -0.98
N TRP A 242 9.51 -21.80 -0.18
CA TRP A 242 8.52 -21.03 0.59
C TRP A 242 9.07 -19.66 0.97
#